data_ca3cd82f6c9ba9176857f634e1f3a434
#
_entry.id   ca3cd82f6c9ba9176857f634e1f3a434
#
_cell.length_a   1.000
_cell.length_b   1.000
_cell.length_c   1.000
_cell.angle_alpha   90.00
_cell.angle_beta   90.00
_cell.angle_gamma   90.00
#
_symmetry.space_group_name_H-M   'P 1'
#
loop_
_entity.id
_entity.type
_entity.pdbx_description
1 polymer ?
#
loop_
_entity_poly.entity_id
_entity_poly.type
_entity_poly.pdbx_seq_one_letter_code
_entity_poly.pdbx_strand_id
1 'polypeptide(L)'
;MAIYLDFENHIKEIQNEIELALIRGDEDAKEILGKRLDKEVKSIYSNLTDFQKLQLARHPDRPYAMDYIDLILKDKYEVFGDRHYNDDKAIVCFIGKIDNVPVVVIGEEKGRGTKNKLLRNFGMPNPCGYRKALKMAKFAEKFNLPILMLVDTAGAYPGIGAEERGQSEAIAKNLQEFASLKVPTISVIIGEGGSGGALAIAVADKLAMMEYSIFSVISPEGCAAILWDDPSKTEVAIKAMKITPRDLKEAGLIDDIILEPSKGAHRDKFSAANTIKEYFLDALRTIQQDPHFLDNRYQKLMSLGSFVESMN
;
A
#
# COMPACT_ATOMS: atom_id res chain seq x y z
N MET A 1 6.74 8.48 -22.06
CA MET A 1 5.55 7.77 -22.58
C MET A 1 4.88 7.06 -21.43
N ALA A 2 3.56 7.10 -21.33
CA ALA A 2 2.81 6.31 -20.35
C ALA A 2 2.96 4.81 -20.66
N ILE A 3 3.15 4.00 -19.62
CA ILE A 3 3.21 2.54 -19.75
C ILE A 3 1.78 2.01 -19.71
N TYR A 4 1.43 1.10 -20.60
CA TYR A 4 0.13 0.44 -20.66
C TYR A 4 0.33 -1.07 -20.47
N LEU A 5 -0.56 -1.68 -19.69
CA LEU A 5 -0.66 -3.13 -19.56
C LEU A 5 -1.44 -3.71 -20.76
N ASP A 6 -1.29 -4.99 -21.02
CA ASP A 6 -1.89 -5.64 -22.21
C ASP A 6 -3.41 -5.43 -22.29
N PHE A 7 -4.10 -5.48 -21.15
CA PHE A 7 -5.55 -5.25 -21.10
C PHE A 7 -5.96 -3.79 -21.28
N GLU A 8 -5.02 -2.83 -21.25
CA GLU A 8 -5.23 -1.42 -21.51
C GLU A 8 -4.97 -1.02 -22.98
N ASN A 9 -4.63 -1.96 -23.86
CA ASN A 9 -4.26 -1.63 -25.26
C ASN A 9 -5.35 -0.85 -26.00
N HIS A 10 -6.63 -1.20 -25.84
CA HIS A 10 -7.76 -0.43 -26.40
C HIS A 10 -7.85 1.00 -25.88
N ILE A 11 -7.58 1.20 -24.58
CA ILE A 11 -7.51 2.54 -23.95
C ILE A 11 -6.39 3.34 -24.62
N LYS A 12 -5.23 2.75 -24.81
CA LYS A 12 -4.07 3.36 -25.48
C LYS A 12 -4.39 3.78 -26.92
N GLU A 13 -5.06 2.91 -27.69
CA GLU A 13 -5.45 3.21 -29.07
C GLU A 13 -6.38 4.43 -29.11
N ILE A 14 -7.43 4.45 -28.30
CA ILE A 14 -8.36 5.59 -28.24
C ILE A 14 -7.67 6.88 -27.80
N GLN A 15 -6.71 6.81 -26.86
CA GLN A 15 -5.93 7.98 -26.44
C GLN A 15 -5.04 8.52 -27.56
N ASN A 16 -4.41 7.65 -28.35
CA ASN A 16 -3.67 8.07 -29.52
C ASN A 16 -4.57 8.74 -30.58
N GLU A 17 -5.78 8.23 -30.78
CA GLU A 17 -6.76 8.85 -31.68
C GLU A 17 -7.17 10.26 -31.16
N ILE A 18 -7.35 10.43 -29.85
CA ILE A 18 -7.63 11.74 -29.22
C ILE A 18 -6.45 12.71 -29.43
N GLU A 19 -5.21 12.27 -29.24
CA GLU A 19 -4.03 13.10 -29.49
C GLU A 19 -3.96 13.56 -30.96
N LEU A 20 -4.27 12.67 -31.92
CA LEU A 20 -4.33 13.01 -33.33
C LEU A 20 -5.47 14.01 -33.64
N ALA A 21 -6.63 13.86 -33.05
CA ALA A 21 -7.75 14.80 -33.17
C ALA A 21 -7.36 16.21 -32.65
N LEU A 22 -6.69 16.25 -31.50
CA LEU A 22 -6.17 17.50 -30.92
C LEU A 22 -5.16 18.19 -31.85
N ILE A 23 -4.23 17.45 -32.45
CA ILE A 23 -3.25 18.00 -33.39
C ILE A 23 -3.93 18.58 -34.64
N ARG A 24 -5.05 17.98 -35.08
CA ARG A 24 -5.85 18.42 -36.24
C ARG A 24 -6.83 19.56 -35.92
N GLY A 25 -7.01 19.88 -34.63
CA GLY A 25 -8.01 20.86 -34.19
C GLY A 25 -9.46 20.38 -34.33
N ASP A 26 -9.68 19.07 -34.35
CA ASP A 26 -11.01 18.45 -34.50
C ASP A 26 -11.64 18.24 -33.12
N GLU A 27 -12.31 19.28 -32.61
CA GLU A 27 -12.94 19.24 -31.28
C GLU A 27 -14.15 18.28 -31.23
N ASP A 28 -14.88 18.08 -32.34
CA ASP A 28 -16.01 17.14 -32.39
C ASP A 28 -15.52 15.68 -32.27
N ALA A 29 -14.47 15.32 -33.01
CA ALA A 29 -13.85 14.00 -32.90
C ALA A 29 -13.28 13.78 -31.49
N LYS A 30 -12.63 14.76 -30.89
CA LYS A 30 -12.12 14.69 -29.52
C LYS A 30 -13.24 14.42 -28.51
N GLU A 31 -14.39 15.09 -28.59
CA GLU A 31 -15.52 14.88 -27.68
C GLU A 31 -16.09 13.47 -27.83
N ILE A 32 -16.29 13.00 -29.06
CA ILE A 32 -16.80 11.64 -29.34
C ILE A 32 -15.84 10.58 -28.81
N LEU A 33 -14.53 10.72 -29.09
CA LEU A 33 -13.50 9.80 -28.62
C LEU A 33 -13.35 9.83 -27.09
N GLY A 34 -13.51 11.00 -26.46
CA GLY A 34 -13.53 11.13 -24.99
C GLY A 34 -14.64 10.30 -24.36
N LYS A 35 -15.86 10.40 -24.88
CA LYS A 35 -17.00 9.58 -24.40
C LYS A 35 -16.77 8.08 -24.62
N ARG A 36 -16.17 7.71 -25.77
CA ARG A 36 -15.78 6.31 -26.05
C ARG A 36 -14.72 5.83 -25.06
N LEU A 37 -13.72 6.65 -24.78
CA LEU A 37 -12.66 6.36 -23.79
C LEU A 37 -13.23 6.08 -22.40
N ASP A 38 -14.12 6.96 -21.90
CA ASP A 38 -14.72 6.80 -20.58
C ASP A 38 -15.56 5.51 -20.47
N LYS A 39 -16.30 5.16 -21.53
CA LYS A 39 -17.04 3.91 -21.60
C LYS A 39 -16.12 2.69 -21.57
N GLU A 40 -15.03 2.72 -22.35
CA GLU A 40 -14.06 1.62 -22.43
C GLU A 40 -13.32 1.44 -21.10
N VAL A 41 -12.86 2.53 -20.49
CA VAL A 41 -12.24 2.51 -19.16
C VAL A 41 -13.19 1.88 -18.15
N LYS A 42 -14.44 2.33 -18.08
CA LYS A 42 -15.43 1.78 -17.16
C LYS A 42 -15.65 0.29 -17.40
N SER A 43 -15.72 -0.14 -18.65
CA SER A 43 -15.92 -1.54 -19.03
C SER A 43 -14.76 -2.42 -18.57
N ILE A 44 -13.50 -2.00 -18.82
CA ILE A 44 -12.31 -2.75 -18.47
C ILE A 44 -12.11 -2.78 -16.95
N TYR A 45 -12.13 -1.61 -16.29
CA TYR A 45 -11.80 -1.49 -14.87
C TYR A 45 -12.88 -2.06 -13.92
N SER A 46 -14.16 -2.14 -14.38
CA SER A 46 -15.20 -2.82 -13.60
C SER A 46 -15.10 -4.36 -13.65
N ASN A 47 -14.33 -4.92 -14.56
CA ASN A 47 -14.23 -6.38 -14.81
C ASN A 47 -12.80 -6.92 -14.70
N LEU A 48 -11.92 -6.24 -13.99
CA LEU A 48 -10.54 -6.69 -13.81
C LEU A 48 -10.47 -8.04 -13.11
N THR A 49 -9.68 -8.95 -13.69
CA THR A 49 -9.30 -10.19 -13.02
C THR A 49 -8.35 -9.90 -11.85
N ASP A 50 -8.23 -10.84 -10.92
CA ASP A 50 -7.31 -10.67 -9.79
C ASP A 50 -5.84 -10.62 -10.24
N PHE A 51 -5.51 -11.29 -11.35
CA PHE A 51 -4.19 -11.16 -11.98
C PHE A 51 -3.95 -9.75 -12.53
N GLN A 52 -4.95 -9.14 -13.18
CA GLN A 52 -4.84 -7.75 -13.65
C GLN A 52 -4.72 -6.76 -12.49
N LYS A 53 -5.40 -7.01 -11.35
CA LYS A 53 -5.20 -6.21 -10.13
C LYS A 53 -3.78 -6.35 -9.59
N LEU A 54 -3.20 -7.56 -9.58
CA LEU A 54 -1.79 -7.76 -9.25
C LEU A 54 -0.87 -6.95 -10.17
N GLN A 55 -1.13 -6.95 -11.49
CA GLN A 55 -0.36 -6.16 -12.44
C GLN A 55 -0.47 -4.65 -12.14
N LEU A 56 -1.66 -4.15 -11.77
CA LEU A 56 -1.86 -2.75 -11.36
C LEU A 56 -1.15 -2.43 -10.04
N ALA A 57 -1.17 -3.33 -9.05
CA ALA A 57 -0.43 -3.16 -7.79
C ALA A 57 1.08 -2.97 -8.03
N ARG A 58 1.61 -3.62 -9.07
CA ARG A 58 3.02 -3.60 -9.49
C ARG A 58 3.32 -2.64 -10.63
N HIS A 59 2.33 -1.86 -11.08
CA HIS A 59 2.50 -0.99 -12.24
C HIS A 59 3.68 -0.01 -12.04
N PRO A 60 4.61 0.15 -13.01
CA PRO A 60 5.79 1.00 -12.85
C PRO A 60 5.49 2.47 -12.56
N ASP A 61 4.34 2.98 -13.05
CA ASP A 61 3.88 4.36 -12.83
C ASP A 61 2.99 4.48 -11.57
N ARG A 62 2.73 3.37 -10.84
CA ARG A 62 1.96 3.45 -9.59
C ARG A 62 2.68 4.36 -8.58
N PRO A 63 1.96 5.26 -7.90
CA PRO A 63 2.56 6.11 -6.89
C PRO A 63 3.11 5.28 -5.72
N TYR A 64 4.31 5.61 -5.27
CA TYR A 64 4.96 5.05 -4.09
C TYR A 64 4.74 5.95 -2.86
N ALA A 65 5.21 5.54 -1.70
CA ALA A 65 5.01 6.28 -0.45
C ALA A 65 5.47 7.74 -0.54
N MET A 66 6.63 8.00 -1.15
CA MET A 66 7.14 9.37 -1.33
C MET A 66 6.23 10.23 -2.21
N ASP A 67 5.62 9.67 -3.26
CA ASP A 67 4.68 10.44 -4.11
C ASP A 67 3.46 10.92 -3.28
N TYR A 68 2.91 10.06 -2.44
CA TYR A 68 1.80 10.41 -1.55
C TYR A 68 2.21 11.40 -0.47
N ILE A 69 3.35 11.16 0.19
CA ILE A 69 3.90 12.06 1.22
C ILE A 69 4.12 13.47 0.65
N ASP A 70 4.67 13.57 -0.57
CA ASP A 70 4.90 14.85 -1.22
C ASP A 70 3.61 15.62 -1.53
N LEU A 71 2.52 14.91 -1.81
CA LEU A 71 1.23 15.50 -2.16
C LEU A 71 0.38 15.87 -0.94
N ILE A 72 0.41 15.08 0.15
CA ILE A 72 -0.51 15.27 1.27
C ILE A 72 0.13 15.88 2.53
N LEU A 73 1.46 15.78 2.69
CA LEU A 73 2.15 16.21 3.90
C LEU A 73 2.80 17.57 3.71
N LYS A 74 2.43 18.53 4.55
CA LYS A 74 2.98 19.88 4.62
C LYS A 74 3.93 20.03 5.82
N ASP A 75 4.78 21.04 5.80
CA ASP A 75 5.75 21.36 6.88
C ASP A 75 6.52 20.10 7.31
N LYS A 76 6.97 19.30 6.35
CA LYS A 76 7.51 17.96 6.58
C LYS A 76 9.00 17.94 6.84
N TYR A 77 9.41 17.12 7.80
CA TYR A 77 10.80 16.85 8.15
C TYR A 77 11.04 15.33 8.11
N GLU A 78 11.99 14.89 7.28
CA GLU A 78 12.39 13.49 7.23
C GLU A 78 13.32 13.16 8.41
N VAL A 79 13.07 11.99 9.04
CA VAL A 79 13.86 11.49 10.17
C VAL A 79 14.59 10.23 9.75
N PHE A 80 15.91 10.21 9.95
CA PHE A 80 16.82 9.18 9.51
C PHE A 80 17.32 8.29 10.65
N GLY A 81 17.77 7.08 10.27
CA GLY A 81 18.54 6.18 11.10
C GLY A 81 17.77 5.52 12.26
N ASP A 82 18.17 4.30 12.60
CA ASP A 82 17.61 3.54 13.72
C ASP A 82 18.29 3.85 15.07
N ARG A 83 19.43 4.55 15.07
CA ARG A 83 20.31 4.83 16.20
C ARG A 83 20.99 3.59 16.79
N HIS A 84 21.01 2.49 16.06
CA HIS A 84 21.74 1.27 16.42
C HIS A 84 22.82 0.93 15.40
N TYR A 85 22.43 0.89 14.11
CA TYR A 85 23.32 0.42 13.07
C TYR A 85 23.40 1.37 11.87
N ASN A 86 22.25 1.68 11.22
CA ASN A 86 22.26 2.42 9.96
C ASN A 86 20.91 3.10 9.69
N ASP A 87 20.82 3.76 8.53
CA ASP A 87 19.56 4.24 7.95
C ASP A 87 19.17 3.39 6.75
N ASP A 88 18.02 2.74 6.82
CA ASP A 88 17.44 2.02 5.68
C ASP A 88 16.55 2.95 4.84
N LYS A 89 16.88 3.09 3.58
CA LYS A 89 16.15 3.93 2.63
C LYS A 89 14.84 3.28 2.14
N ALA A 90 14.62 1.99 2.39
CA ALA A 90 13.36 1.32 2.08
C ALA A 90 12.23 1.70 3.06
N ILE A 91 12.55 2.19 4.26
CA ILE A 91 11.61 2.84 5.16
C ILE A 91 11.89 4.34 5.16
N VAL A 92 10.86 5.15 4.93
CA VAL A 92 10.89 6.60 5.08
C VAL A 92 10.01 7.02 6.25
N CYS A 93 10.46 7.99 7.03
CA CYS A 93 9.74 8.48 8.21
C CYS A 93 9.73 10.00 8.20
N PHE A 94 8.54 10.57 8.37
CA PHE A 94 8.34 12.02 8.39
C PHE A 94 7.53 12.47 9.59
N ILE A 95 7.82 13.68 10.04
CA ILE A 95 6.95 14.47 10.91
C ILE A 95 6.45 15.63 10.05
N GLY A 96 5.14 15.92 10.09
CA GLY A 96 4.58 17.01 9.31
C GLY A 96 3.11 17.24 9.66
N LYS A 97 2.37 17.83 8.74
CA LYS A 97 0.94 18.10 8.87
C LYS A 97 0.16 17.60 7.68
N ILE A 98 -0.94 16.91 7.93
CA ILE A 98 -1.98 16.65 6.93
C ILE A 98 -3.11 17.65 7.22
N ASP A 99 -3.31 18.60 6.30
CA ASP A 99 -4.04 19.85 6.52
C ASP A 99 -3.50 20.57 7.77
N ASN A 100 -4.25 20.64 8.86
CA ASN A 100 -3.83 21.25 10.13
C ASN A 100 -3.49 20.20 11.22
N VAL A 101 -3.52 18.92 10.91
CA VAL A 101 -3.29 17.83 11.87
C VAL A 101 -1.82 17.45 11.87
N PRO A 102 -1.08 17.67 12.99
CA PRO A 102 0.27 17.14 13.13
C PRO A 102 0.23 15.61 13.12
N VAL A 103 1.16 14.99 12.39
CA VAL A 103 1.16 13.55 12.16
C VAL A 103 2.60 13.02 11.99
N VAL A 104 2.81 11.78 12.39
CA VAL A 104 3.97 10.98 11.96
C VAL A 104 3.53 10.13 10.77
N VAL A 105 4.31 10.16 9.68
CA VAL A 105 4.10 9.30 8.52
C VAL A 105 5.28 8.34 8.39
N ILE A 106 4.96 7.05 8.23
CA ILE A 106 5.93 5.97 8.02
C ILE A 106 5.56 5.31 6.69
N GLY A 107 6.50 5.15 5.77
CA GLY A 107 6.22 4.57 4.47
C GLY A 107 7.27 3.58 4.01
N GLU A 108 6.84 2.52 3.33
CA GLU A 108 7.72 1.66 2.55
C GLU A 108 7.89 2.24 1.15
N GLU A 109 9.13 2.38 0.72
CA GLU A 109 9.48 3.12 -0.49
C GLU A 109 10.33 2.27 -1.43
N LYS A 110 9.79 1.97 -2.61
CA LYS A 110 10.45 1.16 -3.65
C LYS A 110 11.50 1.93 -4.45
N GLY A 111 11.32 3.24 -4.58
CA GLY A 111 12.17 4.11 -5.39
C GLY A 111 11.94 4.00 -6.90
N ARG A 112 12.24 5.09 -7.63
CA ARG A 112 12.12 5.14 -9.10
C ARG A 112 13.48 5.11 -9.77
N GLY A 113 13.55 4.39 -10.89
CA GLY A 113 14.78 4.17 -11.63
C GLY A 113 15.75 3.23 -10.92
N THR A 114 16.67 2.63 -11.67
CA THR A 114 17.53 1.53 -11.18
C THR A 114 18.36 1.92 -9.95
N LYS A 115 18.97 3.10 -9.94
CA LYS A 115 19.81 3.56 -8.83
C LYS A 115 19.03 3.68 -7.51
N ASN A 116 17.84 4.30 -7.55
CA ASN A 116 17.02 4.46 -6.35
C ASN A 116 16.40 3.15 -5.88
N LYS A 117 16.01 2.26 -6.82
CA LYS A 117 15.52 0.92 -6.48
C LYS A 117 16.58 0.10 -5.74
N LEU A 118 17.83 0.11 -6.23
CA LEU A 118 18.95 -0.55 -5.56
C LEU A 118 19.23 0.07 -4.17
N LEU A 119 19.24 1.39 -4.05
CA LEU A 119 19.46 2.08 -2.77
C LEU A 119 18.39 1.73 -1.72
N ARG A 120 17.18 1.40 -2.17
CA ARG A 120 16.01 1.07 -1.33
C ARG A 120 15.72 -0.43 -1.29
N ASN A 121 16.66 -1.27 -1.71
CA ASN A 121 16.50 -2.73 -1.78
C ASN A 121 15.18 -3.14 -2.45
N PHE A 122 14.75 -2.42 -3.49
CA PHE A 122 13.47 -2.62 -4.19
C PHE A 122 12.24 -2.52 -3.27
N GLY A 123 12.32 -1.73 -2.21
CA GLY A 123 11.29 -1.58 -1.20
C GLY A 123 11.27 -2.68 -0.14
N MET A 124 12.31 -3.49 -0.05
CA MET A 124 12.46 -4.54 0.96
C MET A 124 13.31 -4.03 2.13
N PRO A 125 12.70 -3.76 3.32
CA PRO A 125 13.44 -3.18 4.43
C PRO A 125 14.38 -4.18 5.12
N ASN A 126 15.53 -3.66 5.55
CA ASN A 126 16.43 -4.30 6.51
C ASN A 126 15.96 -4.07 7.96
N PRO A 127 16.54 -4.76 8.97
CA PRO A 127 16.20 -4.59 10.38
C PRO A 127 16.25 -3.13 10.87
N CYS A 128 17.21 -2.34 10.38
CA CYS A 128 17.33 -0.93 10.77
C CYS A 128 16.16 -0.07 10.24
N GLY A 129 15.53 -0.46 9.13
CA GLY A 129 14.30 0.17 8.66
C GLY A 129 13.14 -0.03 9.63
N TYR A 130 12.90 -1.26 10.06
CA TYR A 130 11.86 -1.59 11.03
C TYR A 130 12.11 -0.94 12.39
N ARG A 131 13.37 -0.93 12.87
CA ARG A 131 13.74 -0.21 14.11
C ARG A 131 13.54 1.30 13.98
N LYS A 132 13.82 1.89 12.81
CA LYS A 132 13.51 3.30 12.53
C LYS A 132 12.01 3.56 12.59
N ALA A 133 11.19 2.70 11.98
CA ALA A 133 9.74 2.80 12.06
C ALA A 133 9.24 2.75 13.51
N LEU A 134 9.73 1.80 14.31
CA LEU A 134 9.38 1.70 15.72
C LEU A 134 9.82 2.93 16.52
N LYS A 135 11.03 3.42 16.29
CA LYS A 135 11.52 4.66 16.93
C LYS A 135 10.57 5.82 16.66
N MET A 136 10.07 5.95 15.44
CA MET A 136 9.13 7.00 15.07
C MET A 136 7.74 6.77 15.62
N ALA A 137 7.29 5.53 15.72
CA ALA A 137 6.03 5.20 16.39
C ALA A 137 6.07 5.55 17.89
N LYS A 138 7.18 5.26 18.58
CA LYS A 138 7.38 5.67 19.98
C LYS A 138 7.54 7.18 20.15
N PHE A 139 8.12 7.86 19.17
CA PHE A 139 8.11 9.33 19.14
C PHE A 139 6.68 9.87 19.02
N ALA A 140 5.86 9.33 18.12
CA ALA A 140 4.47 9.72 17.97
C ALA A 140 3.68 9.50 19.26
N GLU A 141 3.85 8.35 19.90
CA GLU A 141 3.23 8.04 21.20
C GLU A 141 3.61 9.06 22.28
N LYS A 142 4.91 9.40 22.38
CA LYS A 142 5.41 10.38 23.36
C LYS A 142 4.81 11.77 23.20
N PHE A 143 4.55 12.19 21.95
CA PHE A 143 4.03 13.52 21.64
C PHE A 143 2.52 13.52 21.31
N ASN A 144 1.84 12.39 21.54
CA ASN A 144 0.42 12.20 21.26
C ASN A 144 0.04 12.56 19.81
N LEU A 145 0.84 12.12 18.85
CA LEU A 145 0.62 12.33 17.42
C LEU A 145 -0.01 11.08 16.80
N PRO A 146 -1.01 11.20 15.92
CA PRO A 146 -1.49 10.08 15.12
C PRO A 146 -0.40 9.61 14.14
N ILE A 147 -0.52 8.36 13.70
CA ILE A 147 0.42 7.75 12.77
C ILE A 147 -0.32 7.31 11.51
N LEU A 148 0.19 7.73 10.34
CA LEU A 148 -0.18 7.19 9.04
C LEU A 148 0.95 6.29 8.54
N MET A 149 0.62 5.03 8.22
CA MET A 149 1.54 4.07 7.62
C MET A 149 1.14 3.80 6.17
N LEU A 150 2.09 3.91 5.24
CA LEU A 150 1.92 3.62 3.82
C LEU A 150 2.73 2.38 3.46
N VAL A 151 2.04 1.27 3.21
CA VAL A 151 2.65 -0.04 3.00
C VAL A 151 2.80 -0.33 1.51
N ASP A 152 4.04 -0.55 1.07
CA ASP A 152 4.34 -0.98 -0.31
C ASP A 152 5.67 -1.74 -0.40
N THR A 153 5.65 -3.02 -0.06
CA THR A 153 6.82 -3.90 -0.10
C THR A 153 6.48 -5.27 -0.66
N ALA A 154 7.43 -5.87 -1.37
CA ALA A 154 7.36 -7.29 -1.74
C ALA A 154 7.65 -8.21 -0.55
N GLY A 155 8.20 -7.69 0.55
CA GLY A 155 8.57 -8.42 1.76
C GLY A 155 9.78 -7.81 2.46
N ALA A 156 10.21 -8.40 3.56
CA ALA A 156 11.44 -8.03 4.24
C ALA A 156 12.67 -8.45 3.41
N TYR A 157 13.78 -7.70 3.51
CA TYR A 157 15.01 -8.05 2.78
C TYR A 157 15.56 -9.41 3.24
N PRO A 158 15.74 -10.38 2.32
CA PRO A 158 16.05 -11.77 2.67
C PRO A 158 17.57 -12.07 2.75
N GLY A 159 18.42 -11.06 2.71
CA GLY A 159 19.87 -11.23 2.67
C GLY A 159 20.46 -11.69 4.02
N ILE A 160 21.55 -12.47 3.98
CA ILE A 160 22.27 -12.98 5.16
C ILE A 160 22.59 -11.85 6.16
N GLY A 161 23.04 -10.69 5.68
CA GLY A 161 23.31 -9.54 6.54
C GLY A 161 22.08 -8.97 7.26
N ALA A 162 20.86 -9.20 6.78
CA ALA A 162 19.64 -8.85 7.50
C ALA A 162 19.35 -9.88 8.60
N GLU A 163 19.52 -11.17 8.31
CA GLU A 163 19.37 -12.24 9.31
C GLU A 163 20.36 -12.07 10.47
N GLU A 164 21.65 -11.82 10.19
CA GLU A 164 22.68 -11.56 11.18
C GLU A 164 22.37 -10.37 12.09
N ARG A 165 21.59 -9.40 11.60
CA ARG A 165 21.20 -8.19 12.35
C ARG A 165 19.80 -8.26 12.93
N GLY A 166 19.20 -9.46 12.96
CA GLY A 166 17.92 -9.72 13.61
C GLY A 166 16.70 -9.25 12.82
N GLN A 167 16.55 -9.69 11.56
CA GLN A 167 15.40 -9.35 10.73
C GLN A 167 14.09 -9.79 11.38
N SER A 168 14.00 -11.06 11.81
CA SER A 168 12.81 -11.60 12.45
C SER A 168 12.50 -10.91 13.78
N GLU A 169 13.54 -10.60 14.58
CA GLU A 169 13.40 -9.89 15.84
C GLU A 169 12.84 -8.48 15.63
N ALA A 170 13.37 -7.74 14.66
CA ALA A 170 12.90 -6.38 14.36
C ALA A 170 11.44 -6.36 13.91
N ILE A 171 11.03 -7.33 13.07
CA ILE A 171 9.64 -7.49 12.65
C ILE A 171 8.75 -7.86 13.84
N ALA A 172 9.10 -8.89 14.61
CA ALA A 172 8.31 -9.35 15.75
C ALA A 172 8.16 -8.25 16.81
N LYS A 173 9.23 -7.50 17.08
CA LYS A 173 9.19 -6.35 17.99
C LYS A 173 8.22 -5.27 17.51
N ASN A 174 8.22 -4.96 16.22
CA ASN A 174 7.27 -4.02 15.64
C ASN A 174 5.84 -4.50 15.82
N LEU A 175 5.52 -5.76 15.48
CA LEU A 175 4.18 -6.32 15.69
C LEU A 175 3.67 -6.12 17.11
N GLN A 176 4.51 -6.47 18.09
CA GLN A 176 4.19 -6.32 19.52
C GLN A 176 3.95 -4.86 19.92
N GLU A 177 4.85 -3.97 19.52
CA GLU A 177 4.82 -2.59 19.96
C GLU A 177 3.74 -1.75 19.25
N PHE A 178 3.52 -1.97 17.95
CA PHE A 178 2.45 -1.28 17.21
C PHE A 178 1.06 -1.68 17.72
N ALA A 179 0.87 -2.95 18.13
CA ALA A 179 -0.39 -3.39 18.73
C ALA A 179 -0.73 -2.64 20.02
N SER A 180 0.27 -2.14 20.75
CA SER A 180 0.11 -1.50 22.07
C SER A 180 0.29 0.01 22.08
N LEU A 181 0.49 0.67 20.94
CA LEU A 181 0.64 2.13 20.85
C LEU A 181 -0.60 2.86 21.35
N LYS A 182 -0.40 3.88 22.18
CA LYS A 182 -1.48 4.66 22.82
C LYS A 182 -1.96 5.86 22.00
N VAL A 183 -1.68 5.87 20.71
CA VAL A 183 -2.11 6.91 19.77
C VAL A 183 -2.87 6.28 18.60
N PRO A 184 -3.73 7.05 17.91
CA PRO A 184 -4.40 6.58 16.71
C PRO A 184 -3.42 6.14 15.63
N THR A 185 -3.64 4.96 15.06
CA THR A 185 -2.81 4.37 14.01
C THR A 185 -3.67 3.98 12.81
N ILE A 186 -3.29 4.43 11.63
CA ILE A 186 -3.99 4.14 10.38
C ILE A 186 -2.96 3.62 9.37
N SER A 187 -3.19 2.43 8.84
CA SER A 187 -2.33 1.81 7.82
C SER A 187 -3.06 1.66 6.51
N VAL A 188 -2.39 1.98 5.41
CA VAL A 188 -2.93 1.86 4.05
C VAL A 188 -1.95 1.08 3.20
N ILE A 189 -2.40 -0.05 2.64
CA ILE A 189 -1.65 -0.79 1.63
C ILE A 189 -1.86 -0.10 0.29
N ILE A 190 -0.82 0.57 -0.21
CA ILE A 190 -0.88 1.42 -1.40
C ILE A 190 -0.47 0.70 -2.70
N GLY A 191 0.15 -0.47 -2.59
CA GLY A 191 0.57 -1.31 -3.71
C GLY A 191 0.65 -2.77 -3.32
N GLU A 192 1.81 -3.25 -2.90
CA GLU A 192 1.99 -4.62 -2.42
C GLU A 192 2.21 -4.65 -0.91
N GLY A 193 1.47 -5.51 -0.22
CA GLY A 193 1.71 -5.85 1.18
C GLY A 193 2.30 -7.25 1.31
N GLY A 194 3.63 -7.37 1.28
CA GLY A 194 4.33 -8.65 1.29
C GLY A 194 4.68 -9.14 2.70
N SER A 195 4.01 -10.20 3.18
CA SER A 195 4.41 -11.01 4.34
C SER A 195 4.71 -10.21 5.62
N GLY A 196 5.66 -10.68 6.42
CA GLY A 196 6.12 -10.02 7.63
C GLY A 196 6.72 -8.62 7.39
N GLY A 197 7.23 -8.37 6.18
CA GLY A 197 7.71 -7.05 5.79
C GLY A 197 6.64 -5.98 5.87
N ALA A 198 5.48 -6.25 5.30
CA ALA A 198 4.32 -5.39 5.38
C ALA A 198 3.70 -5.36 6.78
N LEU A 199 3.54 -6.54 7.42
CA LEU A 199 2.94 -6.65 8.76
C LEU A 199 3.68 -5.82 9.80
N ALA A 200 5.02 -5.70 9.69
CA ALA A 200 5.85 -4.95 10.62
C ALA A 200 5.44 -3.47 10.80
N ILE A 201 4.70 -2.91 9.85
CA ILE A 201 4.13 -1.55 9.95
C ILE A 201 2.63 -1.50 9.62
N ALA A 202 1.97 -2.65 9.42
CA ALA A 202 0.54 -2.68 9.06
C ALA A 202 -0.39 -2.82 10.26
N VAL A 203 0.11 -3.17 11.44
CA VAL A 203 -0.70 -3.33 12.66
C VAL A 203 -1.21 -1.96 13.12
N ALA A 204 -2.54 -1.76 13.09
CA ALA A 204 -3.15 -0.46 13.29
C ALA A 204 -4.60 -0.56 13.82
N ASP A 205 -5.16 0.58 14.29
CA ASP A 205 -6.60 0.69 14.57
C ASP A 205 -7.43 0.48 13.32
N LYS A 206 -6.99 1.08 12.22
CA LYS A 206 -7.58 0.92 10.89
C LYS A 206 -6.54 0.45 9.89
N LEU A 207 -6.82 -0.69 9.26
CA LEU A 207 -6.05 -1.22 8.13
C LEU A 207 -6.92 -1.16 6.87
N ALA A 208 -6.55 -0.30 5.94
CA ALA A 208 -7.21 -0.18 4.65
C ALA A 208 -6.31 -0.63 3.50
N MET A 209 -6.92 -0.94 2.38
CA MET A 209 -6.22 -1.24 1.13
C MET A 209 -6.75 -0.36 0.00
N MET A 210 -5.86 0.13 -0.86
CA MET A 210 -6.30 0.72 -2.13
C MET A 210 -6.92 -0.35 -3.03
N GLU A 211 -7.87 0.04 -3.87
CA GLU A 211 -8.71 -0.87 -4.67
C GLU A 211 -7.93 -1.87 -5.53
N TYR A 212 -6.78 -1.44 -6.08
CA TYR A 212 -5.91 -2.27 -6.91
C TYR A 212 -4.58 -2.60 -6.23
N SER A 213 -4.59 -2.75 -4.91
CA SER A 213 -3.47 -3.26 -4.13
C SER A 213 -3.62 -4.76 -3.85
N ILE A 214 -2.58 -5.39 -3.33
CA ILE A 214 -2.61 -6.79 -2.88
C ILE A 214 -1.96 -6.91 -1.49
N PHE A 215 -2.42 -7.89 -0.70
CA PHE A 215 -1.80 -8.23 0.58
C PHE A 215 -1.72 -9.75 0.73
N SER A 216 -0.53 -10.29 0.92
CA SER A 216 -0.30 -11.74 0.90
C SER A 216 0.89 -12.17 1.77
N VAL A 217 0.88 -13.42 2.19
CA VAL A 217 1.97 -14.03 2.98
C VAL A 217 3.20 -14.39 2.14
N ILE A 218 3.02 -14.57 0.83
CA ILE A 218 4.06 -14.92 -0.14
C ILE A 218 3.67 -14.35 -1.51
N SER A 219 4.63 -14.16 -2.42
CA SER A 219 4.29 -13.79 -3.79
C SER A 219 3.48 -14.88 -4.49
N PRO A 220 2.50 -14.54 -5.33
CA PRO A 220 1.73 -15.54 -6.08
C PRO A 220 2.60 -16.49 -6.90
N GLU A 221 3.68 -15.99 -7.49
CA GLU A 221 4.67 -16.79 -8.23
C GLU A 221 5.37 -17.80 -7.31
N GLY A 222 5.76 -17.35 -6.10
CA GLY A 222 6.36 -18.23 -5.08
C GLY A 222 5.38 -19.30 -4.60
N CYS A 223 4.12 -18.94 -4.38
CA CYS A 223 3.06 -19.87 -4.04
C CYS A 223 2.85 -20.92 -5.15
N ALA A 224 2.80 -20.47 -6.42
CA ALA A 224 2.66 -21.36 -7.57
C ALA A 224 3.82 -22.36 -7.67
N ALA A 225 5.05 -21.89 -7.49
CA ALA A 225 6.24 -22.73 -7.52
C ALA A 225 6.23 -23.78 -6.40
N ILE A 226 5.81 -23.41 -5.17
CA ILE A 226 5.80 -24.34 -4.03
C ILE A 226 4.67 -25.38 -4.14
N LEU A 227 3.44 -24.95 -4.48
CA LEU A 227 2.28 -25.83 -4.45
C LEU A 227 2.09 -26.67 -5.71
N TRP A 228 2.55 -26.17 -6.86
CA TRP A 228 2.35 -26.84 -8.16
C TRP A 228 3.63 -27.14 -8.90
N ASP A 229 4.80 -26.78 -8.36
CA ASP A 229 6.10 -26.88 -9.02
C ASP A 229 6.13 -26.21 -10.43
N ASP A 230 5.27 -25.18 -10.58
CA ASP A 230 5.04 -24.51 -11.88
C ASP A 230 4.71 -23.02 -11.67
N PRO A 231 5.69 -22.10 -11.84
CA PRO A 231 5.46 -20.67 -11.72
C PRO A 231 4.43 -20.10 -12.71
N SER A 232 4.13 -20.80 -13.81
CA SER A 232 3.11 -20.35 -14.78
C SER A 232 1.68 -20.40 -14.21
N LYS A 233 1.46 -21.14 -13.10
CA LYS A 233 0.18 -21.24 -12.41
C LYS A 233 -0.11 -20.07 -11.45
N THR A 234 0.54 -18.93 -11.64
CA THR A 234 0.35 -17.72 -10.84
C THR A 234 -1.12 -17.30 -10.73
N GLU A 235 -1.91 -17.37 -11.80
CA GLU A 235 -3.34 -17.03 -11.74
C GLU A 235 -4.15 -17.97 -10.84
N VAL A 236 -3.80 -19.26 -10.84
CA VAL A 236 -4.43 -20.26 -9.94
C VAL A 236 -4.07 -19.95 -8.50
N ALA A 237 -2.80 -19.63 -8.26
CA ALA A 237 -2.31 -19.26 -6.94
C ALA A 237 -3.04 -18.01 -6.39
N ILE A 238 -3.19 -16.96 -7.19
CA ILE A 238 -3.89 -15.73 -6.80
C ILE A 238 -5.32 -16.03 -6.31
N LYS A 239 -6.07 -16.83 -7.08
CA LYS A 239 -7.43 -17.23 -6.70
C LYS A 239 -7.49 -18.02 -5.40
N ALA A 240 -6.54 -18.94 -5.20
CA ALA A 240 -6.45 -19.76 -3.99
C ALA A 240 -6.05 -18.94 -2.76
N MET A 241 -5.14 -17.98 -2.93
CA MET A 241 -4.60 -17.14 -1.86
C MET A 241 -5.55 -16.05 -1.38
N LYS A 242 -6.51 -15.62 -2.20
CA LYS A 242 -7.49 -14.55 -1.89
C LYS A 242 -6.80 -13.27 -1.38
N ILE A 243 -5.96 -12.68 -2.21
CA ILE A 243 -5.06 -11.57 -1.85
C ILE A 243 -5.61 -10.18 -2.17
N THR A 244 -6.81 -10.10 -2.76
CA THR A 244 -7.40 -8.82 -3.17
C THR A 244 -8.07 -8.10 -2.01
N PRO A 245 -8.25 -6.77 -2.09
CA PRO A 245 -8.92 -6.01 -1.04
C PRO A 245 -10.33 -6.52 -0.74
N ARG A 246 -11.05 -6.97 -1.76
CA ARG A 246 -12.39 -7.53 -1.61
C ARG A 246 -12.38 -8.83 -0.79
N ASP A 247 -11.51 -9.77 -1.17
CA ASP A 247 -11.38 -11.04 -0.45
C ASP A 247 -11.02 -10.84 1.01
N LEU A 248 -10.07 -9.93 1.27
CA LEU A 248 -9.57 -9.68 2.62
C LEU A 248 -10.57 -8.91 3.48
N LYS A 249 -11.37 -8.04 2.89
CA LYS A 249 -12.48 -7.38 3.59
C LYS A 249 -13.60 -8.35 3.91
N GLU A 250 -13.96 -9.24 2.99
CA GLU A 250 -14.94 -10.32 3.23
C GLU A 250 -14.46 -11.28 4.32
N ALA A 251 -13.16 -11.52 4.41
CA ALA A 251 -12.54 -12.34 5.48
C ALA A 251 -12.35 -11.60 6.82
N GLY A 252 -12.69 -10.30 6.89
CA GLY A 252 -12.51 -9.48 8.09
C GLY A 252 -11.05 -9.18 8.46
N LEU A 253 -10.12 -9.31 7.50
CA LEU A 253 -8.70 -9.07 7.70
C LEU A 253 -8.30 -7.60 7.49
N ILE A 254 -9.09 -6.83 6.77
CA ILE A 254 -8.96 -5.39 6.61
C ILE A 254 -10.26 -4.66 6.95
N ASP A 255 -10.15 -3.41 7.35
CA ASP A 255 -11.31 -2.60 7.71
C ASP A 255 -12.00 -1.98 6.49
N ASP A 256 -11.23 -1.42 5.54
CA ASP A 256 -11.79 -0.63 4.45
C ASP A 256 -11.05 -0.80 3.13
N ILE A 257 -11.77 -0.49 2.04
CA ILE A 257 -11.20 -0.39 0.69
C ILE A 257 -11.27 1.08 0.27
N ILE A 258 -10.11 1.64 -0.08
CA ILE A 258 -10.00 3.00 -0.61
C ILE A 258 -10.10 2.92 -2.13
N LEU A 259 -11.19 3.47 -2.67
CA LEU A 259 -11.41 3.47 -4.12
C LEU A 259 -10.35 4.30 -4.84
N GLU A 260 -9.93 3.82 -5.99
CA GLU A 260 -8.98 4.50 -6.85
C GLU A 260 -9.71 5.32 -7.94
N PRO A 261 -9.04 6.32 -8.54
CA PRO A 261 -9.57 6.98 -9.73
C PRO A 261 -9.92 5.97 -10.83
N SER A 262 -10.86 6.31 -11.70
CA SER A 262 -11.42 5.41 -12.70
C SER A 262 -10.41 4.68 -13.60
N LYS A 263 -9.19 5.22 -13.72
CA LYS A 263 -8.07 4.65 -14.49
C LYS A 263 -6.94 4.15 -13.59
N GLY A 264 -7.18 4.00 -12.28
CA GLY A 264 -6.19 3.62 -11.29
C GLY A 264 -5.27 4.77 -10.83
N ALA A 265 -4.63 4.59 -9.69
CA ALA A 265 -3.73 5.58 -9.08
C ALA A 265 -2.53 5.94 -9.98
N HIS A 266 -2.07 5.03 -10.83
CA HIS A 266 -0.96 5.24 -11.76
C HIS A 266 -1.27 6.26 -12.88
N ARG A 267 -2.54 6.55 -13.12
CA ARG A 267 -2.99 7.56 -14.10
C ARG A 267 -3.35 8.89 -13.45
N ASP A 268 -3.80 8.87 -12.20
CA ASP A 268 -4.17 10.08 -11.45
C ASP A 268 -3.73 9.97 -9.99
N LYS A 269 -2.46 10.25 -9.77
CA LYS A 269 -1.86 10.24 -8.43
C LYS A 269 -2.40 11.36 -7.51
N PHE A 270 -2.89 12.46 -8.08
CA PHE A 270 -3.43 13.58 -7.29
C PHE A 270 -4.76 13.21 -6.65
N SER A 271 -5.69 12.66 -7.44
CA SER A 271 -6.95 12.15 -6.90
C SER A 271 -6.72 11.00 -5.92
N ALA A 272 -5.84 10.06 -6.24
CA ALA A 272 -5.50 8.95 -5.34
C ALA A 272 -4.91 9.44 -4.00
N ALA A 273 -4.02 10.44 -4.02
CA ALA A 273 -3.47 11.05 -2.81
C ALA A 273 -4.56 11.75 -1.99
N ASN A 274 -5.47 12.47 -2.65
CA ASN A 274 -6.58 13.13 -1.96
C ASN A 274 -7.50 12.10 -1.28
N THR A 275 -7.81 10.99 -1.94
CA THR A 275 -8.64 9.92 -1.35
C THR A 275 -7.98 9.31 -0.11
N ILE A 276 -6.66 9.07 -0.14
CA ILE A 276 -5.91 8.60 1.05
C ILE A 276 -5.97 9.64 2.17
N LYS A 277 -5.78 10.92 1.84
CA LYS A 277 -5.84 12.02 2.81
C LYS A 277 -7.21 12.09 3.48
N GLU A 278 -8.28 12.07 2.71
CA GLU A 278 -9.65 12.10 3.21
C GLU A 278 -9.94 10.89 4.10
N TYR A 279 -9.57 9.69 3.65
CA TYR A 279 -9.71 8.48 4.45
C TYR A 279 -8.97 8.59 5.79
N PHE A 280 -7.72 9.06 5.78
CA PHE A 280 -6.94 9.25 7.00
C PHE A 280 -7.64 10.19 7.99
N LEU A 281 -8.12 11.34 7.52
CA LEU A 281 -8.77 12.34 8.37
C LEU A 281 -10.10 11.83 8.94
N ASP A 282 -10.86 11.07 8.17
CA ASP A 282 -12.13 10.47 8.61
C ASP A 282 -11.92 9.34 9.61
N ALA A 283 -10.98 8.43 9.32
CA ALA A 283 -10.61 7.37 10.25
C ALA A 283 -10.06 7.93 11.56
N LEU A 284 -9.20 8.95 11.48
CA LEU A 284 -8.66 9.62 12.68
C LEU A 284 -9.78 10.22 13.55
N ARG A 285 -10.74 10.93 12.93
CA ARG A 285 -11.89 11.47 13.67
C ARG A 285 -12.69 10.38 14.38
N THR A 286 -12.94 9.29 13.68
CA THR A 286 -13.68 8.14 14.23
C THR A 286 -12.94 7.53 15.43
N ILE A 287 -11.63 7.31 15.31
CA ILE A 287 -10.81 6.76 16.41
C ILE A 287 -10.77 7.71 17.60
N GLN A 288 -10.59 9.02 17.37
CA GLN A 288 -10.51 10.02 18.45
C GLN A 288 -11.84 10.22 19.21
N GLN A 289 -12.97 9.91 18.58
CA GLN A 289 -14.30 9.96 19.22
C GLN A 289 -14.59 8.72 20.07
N ASP A 290 -13.80 7.65 19.91
CA ASP A 290 -13.98 6.40 20.64
C ASP A 290 -13.05 6.35 21.86
N PRO A 291 -13.55 6.48 23.10
CA PRO A 291 -12.73 6.39 24.29
C PRO A 291 -12.15 5.00 24.54
N HIS A 292 -12.65 3.97 23.83
CA HIS A 292 -12.25 2.57 23.95
C HIS A 292 -11.41 2.09 22.76
N PHE A 293 -10.87 2.98 21.92
CA PHE A 293 -10.17 2.59 20.70
C PHE A 293 -8.99 1.62 20.94
N LEU A 294 -8.31 1.70 22.09
CA LEU A 294 -7.24 0.76 22.44
C LEU A 294 -7.77 -0.66 22.71
N ASP A 295 -8.87 -0.75 23.46
CA ASP A 295 -9.52 -2.04 23.72
C ASP A 295 -10.08 -2.64 22.43
N ASN A 296 -10.67 -1.80 21.58
CA ASN A 296 -11.20 -2.21 20.28
C ASN A 296 -10.10 -2.68 19.34
N ARG A 297 -8.92 -2.02 19.32
CA ARG A 297 -7.74 -2.52 18.59
C ARG A 297 -7.33 -3.91 19.09
N TYR A 298 -7.23 -4.07 20.41
CA TYR A 298 -6.89 -5.36 21.01
C TYR A 298 -7.89 -6.44 20.63
N GLN A 299 -9.19 -6.21 20.79
CA GLN A 299 -10.23 -7.17 20.44
C GLN A 299 -10.22 -7.51 18.94
N LYS A 300 -10.03 -6.52 18.09
CA LYS A 300 -9.88 -6.74 16.66
C LYS A 300 -8.71 -7.68 16.36
N LEU A 301 -7.54 -7.41 16.90
CA LEU A 301 -6.36 -8.24 16.67
C LEU A 301 -6.53 -9.66 17.21
N MET A 302 -7.18 -9.83 18.37
CA MET A 302 -7.46 -11.15 18.97
C MET A 302 -8.54 -11.94 18.21
N SER A 303 -9.41 -11.28 17.46
CA SER A 303 -10.44 -11.93 16.65
C SER A 303 -9.94 -12.44 15.29
N LEU A 304 -8.77 -12.00 14.84
CA LEU A 304 -8.20 -12.43 13.56
C LEU A 304 -7.93 -13.95 13.58
N GLY A 305 -8.40 -14.64 12.54
CA GLY A 305 -8.24 -16.09 12.40
C GLY A 305 -9.20 -16.92 13.22
N SER A 306 -10.21 -16.33 13.85
CA SER A 306 -11.30 -17.09 14.49
C SER A 306 -12.10 -17.85 13.41
N PHE A 307 -12.42 -19.13 13.69
CA PHE A 307 -13.22 -19.96 12.80
C PHE A 307 -14.27 -20.72 13.61
N VAL A 308 -15.38 -21.03 12.95
CA VAL A 308 -16.43 -21.87 13.53
C VAL A 308 -16.31 -23.25 12.90
N GLU A 309 -16.00 -24.28 13.69
CA GLU A 309 -16.14 -25.65 13.23
C GLU A 309 -17.64 -25.97 13.05
N SER A 310 -18.05 -26.25 11.81
CA SER A 310 -19.36 -26.88 11.58
C SER A 310 -19.24 -28.33 12.08
N MET A 311 -19.84 -28.61 13.23
CA MET A 311 -20.07 -30.00 13.61
C MET A 311 -21.03 -30.62 12.56
N ASN A 312 -20.47 -31.44 11.67
CA ASN A 312 -21.25 -32.34 10.81
C ASN A 312 -21.70 -33.56 11.60
#